data_74af8b6c0ea67a89a14174b1ca393588
#
_entry.id   74af8b6c0ea67a89a14174b1ca393588
#
_cell.length_a   1.000
_cell.length_b   1.000
_cell.length_c   1.000
_cell.angle_alpha   90.00
_cell.angle_beta   90.00
_cell.angle_gamma   90.00
#
_symmetry.space_group_name_H-M   'P 1'
#
loop_
_entity.id
_entity.type
_entity.pdbx_description
1 polymer ?
#
loop_
_entity_poly.entity_id
_entity_poly.type
_entity_poly.pdbx_seq_one_letter_code
_entity_poly.pdbx_strand_id
1 'polypeptide(L)'
;NIGGGEPMIRRDFFEIIEYSISNKIGVKFSTNGAFIDQRNAERLAAMDYLDIQISLDGTDAATNDAVRGEGSYATAIRAMDNLKAAGFGQFKISVVVTRHNVDQLDEFKALADHYGAQLRITRLRPAGRGADTWNELHPTNALQRQIYDWLLAHGENVLTGDSFFHLNAFGESLPGLNLCGAGRVVCLIDPIGDV
;
A
#
# COMPACT_ATOMS: atom_id res chain seq x y z
N ASN A 1 8.53 -5.04 -9.11
CA ASN A 1 7.37 -5.04 -8.22
C ASN A 1 6.80 -6.45 -8.13
N ILE A 2 6.75 -7.02 -6.94
CA ILE A 2 6.15 -8.32 -6.69
C ILE A 2 4.70 -8.08 -6.22
N GLY A 3 3.75 -8.57 -7.00
CA GLY A 3 2.32 -8.49 -6.71
C GLY A 3 1.74 -9.87 -6.43
N GLY A 4 0.42 -9.93 -6.33
CA GLY A 4 -0.34 -11.15 -6.12
C GLY A 4 -1.18 -11.08 -4.84
N GLY A 5 -1.45 -12.22 -4.18
CA GLY A 5 -2.02 -12.26 -2.83
C GLY A 5 -0.98 -11.82 -1.79
N GLU A 6 -0.54 -12.74 -0.94
CA GLU A 6 0.56 -12.46 0.00
C GLU A 6 1.89 -13.01 -0.57
N PRO A 7 2.82 -12.13 -1.00
CA PRO A 7 4.04 -12.59 -1.68
C PRO A 7 4.96 -13.40 -0.76
N MET A 8 4.98 -13.09 0.54
CA MET A 8 5.86 -13.75 1.50
C MET A 8 5.46 -15.20 1.82
N ILE A 9 4.29 -15.67 1.36
CA ILE A 9 3.89 -17.07 1.49
C ILE A 9 4.70 -17.99 0.55
N ARG A 10 5.30 -17.39 -0.49
CA ARG A 10 6.12 -18.12 -1.44
C ARG A 10 7.43 -18.56 -0.78
N ARG A 11 7.76 -19.84 -0.92
CA ARG A 11 8.90 -20.45 -0.19
C ARG A 11 10.24 -19.85 -0.57
N ASP A 12 10.43 -19.50 -1.83
CA ASP A 12 11.64 -18.90 -2.41
C ASP A 12 11.58 -17.37 -2.46
N PHE A 13 10.67 -16.74 -1.72
CA PHE A 13 10.48 -15.29 -1.72
C PHE A 13 11.79 -14.51 -1.46
N PHE A 14 12.50 -14.90 -0.41
CA PHE A 14 13.77 -14.25 -0.06
C PHE A 14 14.87 -14.51 -1.08
N GLU A 15 14.94 -15.71 -1.67
CA GLU A 15 15.91 -16.05 -2.72
C GLU A 15 15.70 -15.15 -3.96
N ILE A 16 14.43 -14.91 -4.35
CA ILE A 16 14.10 -14.03 -5.46
C ILE A 16 14.53 -12.59 -5.17
N ILE A 17 14.30 -12.08 -3.96
CA ILE A 17 14.71 -10.72 -3.58
C ILE A 17 16.23 -10.62 -3.59
N GLU A 18 16.92 -11.51 -2.92
CA GLU A 18 18.39 -11.53 -2.82
C GLU A 18 19.05 -11.63 -4.21
N TYR A 19 18.52 -12.49 -5.07
CA TYR A 19 18.96 -12.59 -6.46
C TYR A 19 18.74 -11.28 -7.23
N SER A 20 17.59 -10.65 -7.07
CA SER A 20 17.30 -9.37 -7.74
C SER A 20 18.27 -8.28 -7.27
N ILE A 21 18.46 -8.14 -5.97
CA ILE A 21 19.35 -7.12 -5.38
C ILE A 21 20.81 -7.36 -5.78
N SER A 22 21.27 -8.61 -5.80
CA SER A 22 22.64 -8.94 -6.25
C SER A 22 22.88 -8.56 -7.71
N ASN A 23 21.82 -8.50 -8.51
CA ASN A 23 21.84 -8.00 -9.89
C ASN A 23 21.50 -6.50 -10.00
N LYS A 24 21.52 -5.75 -8.88
CA LYS A 24 21.24 -4.30 -8.82
C LYS A 24 19.82 -3.94 -9.27
N ILE A 25 18.86 -4.83 -9.07
CA ILE A 25 17.45 -4.62 -9.36
C ILE A 25 16.74 -4.32 -8.04
N GLY A 26 16.20 -3.10 -7.90
CA GLY A 26 15.38 -2.73 -6.77
C GLY A 26 14.06 -3.52 -6.73
N VAL A 27 13.67 -3.98 -5.56
CA VAL A 27 12.46 -4.79 -5.35
C VAL A 27 11.43 -4.01 -4.55
N LYS A 28 10.21 -4.00 -5.07
CA LYS A 28 9.04 -3.47 -4.39
C LYS A 28 8.01 -4.59 -4.18
N PHE A 29 7.43 -4.65 -3.00
CA PHE A 29 6.32 -5.56 -2.72
C PHE A 29 5.34 -4.98 -1.71
N SER A 30 4.10 -5.47 -1.78
CA SER A 30 3.06 -5.17 -0.80
C SER A 30 2.73 -6.44 -0.03
N THR A 31 2.57 -6.33 1.27
CA THR A 31 2.30 -7.45 2.18
C THR A 31 1.23 -7.08 3.19
N ASN A 32 0.52 -8.07 3.70
CA ASN A 32 -0.38 -7.92 4.85
C ASN A 32 0.35 -7.92 6.20
N GLY A 33 1.67 -8.16 6.20
CA GLY A 33 2.52 -8.19 7.39
C GLY A 33 2.56 -9.51 8.15
N ALA A 34 1.78 -10.52 7.76
CA ALA A 34 1.67 -11.78 8.52
C ALA A 34 3.01 -12.51 8.70
N PHE A 35 3.93 -12.36 7.75
CA PHE A 35 5.24 -13.02 7.74
C PHE A 35 6.39 -12.08 8.14
N ILE A 36 6.09 -10.86 8.60
CA ILE A 36 7.11 -9.94 9.14
C ILE A 36 7.19 -10.12 10.66
N ASP A 37 7.80 -11.23 11.08
CA ASP A 37 8.29 -11.42 12.45
C ASP A 37 9.63 -10.71 12.64
N GLN A 38 10.17 -10.73 13.85
CA GLN A 38 11.43 -10.08 14.16
C GLN A 38 12.57 -10.56 13.25
N ARG A 39 12.71 -11.87 13.03
CA ARG A 39 13.77 -12.46 12.20
C ARG A 39 13.67 -11.99 10.74
N ASN A 40 12.47 -12.01 10.18
CA ASN A 40 12.26 -11.58 8.81
C ASN A 40 12.40 -10.05 8.65
N ALA A 41 12.02 -9.27 9.66
CA ALA A 41 12.23 -7.82 9.68
C ALA A 41 13.75 -7.50 9.69
N GLU A 42 14.54 -8.17 10.53
CA GLU A 42 16.00 -8.01 10.55
C GLU A 42 16.64 -8.41 9.21
N ARG A 43 16.17 -9.50 8.59
CA ARG A 43 16.65 -9.93 7.27
C ARG A 43 16.31 -8.91 6.17
N LEU A 44 15.11 -8.35 6.19
CA LEU A 44 14.71 -7.30 5.26
C LEU A 44 15.51 -6.01 5.49
N ALA A 45 15.75 -5.62 6.75
CA ALA A 45 16.51 -4.43 7.10
C ALA A 45 18.01 -4.50 6.69
N ALA A 46 18.54 -5.71 6.53
CA ALA A 46 19.91 -5.92 6.05
C ALA A 46 20.06 -5.82 4.53
N MET A 47 18.97 -5.60 3.79
CA MET A 47 18.95 -5.54 2.33
C MET A 47 18.76 -4.10 1.84
N ASP A 48 19.58 -3.69 0.88
CA ASP A 48 19.40 -2.43 0.15
C ASP A 48 18.33 -2.57 -0.96
N TYR A 49 17.87 -1.44 -1.49
CA TYR A 49 16.97 -1.37 -2.66
C TYR A 49 15.61 -2.04 -2.48
N LEU A 50 15.09 -2.09 -1.24
CA LEU A 50 13.74 -2.58 -0.95
C LEU A 50 12.74 -1.44 -0.75
N ASP A 51 11.56 -1.60 -1.36
CA ASP A 51 10.37 -0.76 -1.15
C ASP A 51 9.25 -1.66 -0.60
N ILE A 52 9.04 -1.63 0.71
CA ILE A 52 8.04 -2.46 1.40
C ILE A 52 6.78 -1.63 1.63
N GLN A 53 5.62 -2.20 1.28
CA GLN A 53 4.32 -1.58 1.53
C GLN A 53 3.49 -2.49 2.45
N ILE A 54 3.18 -1.98 3.63
CA ILE A 54 2.26 -2.64 4.57
C ILE A 54 0.84 -2.23 4.24
N SER A 55 0.01 -3.20 3.98
CA SER A 55 -1.40 -2.98 3.64
C SER A 55 -2.23 -2.76 4.91
N LEU A 56 -2.92 -1.62 5.00
CA LEU A 56 -3.77 -1.26 6.13
C LEU A 56 -4.97 -0.45 5.62
N ASP A 57 -6.19 -0.87 5.92
CA ASP A 57 -7.41 -0.19 5.46
C ASP A 57 -8.29 0.36 6.60
N GLY A 58 -7.74 0.45 7.82
CA GLY A 58 -8.34 1.12 8.97
C GLY A 58 -7.28 1.52 9.98
N THR A 59 -7.47 2.62 10.68
CA THR A 59 -6.58 3.09 11.77
C THR A 59 -6.91 2.44 13.11
N ASP A 60 -7.95 1.62 13.15
CA ASP A 60 -8.37 0.80 14.27
C ASP A 60 -8.76 -0.61 13.80
N ALA A 61 -8.87 -1.54 14.76
CA ALA A 61 -9.20 -2.93 14.47
C ALA A 61 -10.62 -3.07 13.88
N ALA A 62 -11.58 -2.29 14.35
CA ALA A 62 -12.96 -2.41 13.89
C ALA A 62 -13.07 -2.09 12.39
N THR A 63 -12.46 -1.00 11.95
CA THR A 63 -12.48 -0.58 10.54
C THR A 63 -11.62 -1.49 9.66
N ASN A 64 -10.40 -1.82 10.09
CA ASN A 64 -9.49 -2.61 9.30
C ASN A 64 -9.95 -4.06 9.15
N ASP A 65 -10.34 -4.68 10.25
CA ASP A 65 -10.69 -6.10 10.27
C ASP A 65 -12.02 -6.38 9.55
N ALA A 66 -12.94 -5.41 9.51
CA ALA A 66 -14.16 -5.50 8.72
C ALA A 66 -13.89 -5.72 7.21
N VAL A 67 -12.78 -5.18 6.70
CA VAL A 67 -12.40 -5.30 5.27
C VAL A 67 -11.40 -6.42 5.04
N ARG A 68 -10.43 -6.58 5.94
CA ARG A 68 -9.27 -7.48 5.77
C ARG A 68 -9.36 -8.79 6.52
N GLY A 69 -10.31 -8.93 7.42
CA GLY A 69 -10.50 -10.10 8.28
C GLY A 69 -9.96 -9.89 9.70
N GLU A 70 -10.53 -10.62 10.64
CA GLU A 70 -10.23 -10.54 12.07
C GLU A 70 -8.73 -10.69 12.36
N GLY A 71 -8.19 -9.80 13.21
CA GLY A 71 -6.79 -9.78 13.64
C GLY A 71 -5.80 -9.20 12.62
N SER A 72 -6.26 -8.78 11.45
CA SER A 72 -5.41 -8.20 10.41
C SER A 72 -4.80 -6.85 10.83
N TYR A 73 -5.53 -6.04 11.60
CA TYR A 73 -5.01 -4.80 12.16
C TYR A 73 -3.80 -5.05 13.08
N ALA A 74 -3.99 -5.91 14.08
CA ALA A 74 -2.90 -6.25 15.02
C ALA A 74 -1.69 -6.86 14.30
N THR A 75 -1.93 -7.62 13.24
CA THR A 75 -0.87 -8.21 12.40
C THR A 75 -0.07 -7.13 11.66
N ALA A 76 -0.74 -6.15 11.06
CA ALA A 76 -0.07 -5.06 10.36
C ALA A 76 0.71 -4.15 11.31
N ILE A 77 0.13 -3.80 12.48
CA ILE A 77 0.82 -3.02 13.52
C ILE A 77 2.08 -3.74 13.99
N ARG A 78 1.97 -5.02 14.35
CA ARG A 78 3.14 -5.83 14.76
C ARG A 78 4.21 -5.86 13.68
N ALA A 79 3.85 -5.98 12.41
CA ALA A 79 4.80 -5.96 11.31
C ALA A 79 5.54 -4.61 11.21
N MET A 80 4.84 -3.50 11.35
CA MET A 80 5.42 -2.15 11.36
C MET A 80 6.35 -1.96 12.57
N ASP A 81 5.96 -2.44 13.76
CA ASP A 81 6.79 -2.40 14.96
C ASP A 81 8.09 -3.19 14.76
N ASN A 82 8.00 -4.39 14.21
CA ASN A 82 9.17 -5.23 13.91
C ASN A 82 10.11 -4.57 12.90
N LEU A 83 9.58 -3.99 11.81
CA LEU A 83 10.39 -3.26 10.83
C LEU A 83 11.11 -2.06 11.46
N LYS A 84 10.37 -1.26 12.26
CA LYS A 84 10.94 -0.12 12.97
C LYS A 84 12.03 -0.55 13.96
N ALA A 85 11.79 -1.60 14.74
CA ALA A 85 12.76 -2.15 15.68
C ALA A 85 14.02 -2.70 14.98
N ALA A 86 13.88 -3.27 13.78
CA ALA A 86 14.99 -3.72 12.95
C ALA A 86 15.74 -2.59 12.24
N GLY A 87 15.30 -1.33 12.38
CA GLY A 87 15.91 -0.18 11.71
C GLY A 87 15.48 0.03 10.26
N PHE A 88 14.45 -0.68 9.78
CA PHE A 88 13.87 -0.46 8.46
C PHE A 88 12.86 0.70 8.51
N GLY A 89 13.36 1.92 8.39
CA GLY A 89 12.56 3.14 8.60
C GLY A 89 11.85 3.69 7.35
N GLN A 90 12.00 3.06 6.19
CA GLN A 90 11.49 3.62 4.92
C GLN A 90 10.41 2.74 4.27
N PHE A 91 9.56 2.11 5.04
CA PHE A 91 8.40 1.41 4.49
C PHE A 91 7.24 2.37 4.21
N LYS A 92 6.22 1.86 3.52
CA LYS A 92 5.00 2.60 3.22
C LYS A 92 3.80 1.95 3.90
N ILE A 93 2.88 2.77 4.39
CA ILE A 93 1.52 2.33 4.74
C ILE A 93 0.66 2.51 3.49
N SER A 94 0.12 1.42 2.98
CA SER A 94 -0.68 1.42 1.75
C SER A 94 -2.15 1.18 2.07
N VAL A 95 -2.97 2.19 1.77
CA VAL A 95 -4.40 2.23 2.08
C VAL A 95 -5.21 2.19 0.79
N VAL A 96 -6.24 1.36 0.74
CA VAL A 96 -7.31 1.47 -0.25
C VAL A 96 -8.42 2.31 0.34
N VAL A 97 -8.64 3.52 -0.21
CA VAL A 97 -9.68 4.41 0.31
C VAL A 97 -11.05 3.91 -0.10
N THR A 98 -11.90 3.75 0.89
CA THR A 98 -13.27 3.27 0.79
C THR A 98 -14.22 4.21 1.54
N ARG A 99 -15.53 4.00 1.44
CA ARG A 99 -16.51 4.79 2.23
C ARG A 99 -16.41 4.54 3.74
N HIS A 100 -15.74 3.47 4.18
CA HIS A 100 -15.64 3.12 5.59
C HIS A 100 -14.40 3.71 6.29
N ASN A 101 -13.43 4.23 5.50
CA ASN A 101 -12.18 4.75 6.05
C ASN A 101 -11.80 6.14 5.54
N VAL A 102 -12.62 6.77 4.70
CA VAL A 102 -12.34 8.10 4.17
C VAL A 102 -12.23 9.15 5.28
N ASP A 103 -12.96 9.00 6.37
CA ASP A 103 -12.91 9.90 7.52
C ASP A 103 -11.65 9.71 8.39
N GLN A 104 -10.86 8.67 8.14
CA GLN A 104 -9.62 8.34 8.86
C GLN A 104 -8.35 8.80 8.13
N LEU A 105 -8.43 9.64 7.10
CA LEU A 105 -7.27 10.05 6.31
C LEU A 105 -6.21 10.79 7.13
N ASP A 106 -6.63 11.62 8.08
CA ASP A 106 -5.72 12.34 8.98
C ASP A 106 -5.04 11.39 9.98
N GLU A 107 -5.78 10.39 10.50
CA GLU A 107 -5.24 9.37 11.38
C GLU A 107 -4.24 8.46 10.64
N PHE A 108 -4.51 8.10 9.38
CA PHE A 108 -3.53 7.37 8.56
C PHE A 108 -2.24 8.17 8.37
N LYS A 109 -2.39 9.49 8.14
CA LYS A 109 -1.22 10.36 8.03
C LYS A 109 -0.44 10.44 9.35
N ALA A 110 -1.13 10.62 10.46
CA ALA A 110 -0.52 10.64 11.79
C ALA A 110 0.18 9.30 12.11
N LEU A 111 -0.43 8.17 11.72
CA LEU A 111 0.16 6.85 11.89
C LEU A 111 1.44 6.69 11.04
N ALA A 112 1.42 7.15 9.80
CA ALA A 112 2.60 7.13 8.94
C ALA A 112 3.73 7.99 9.52
N ASP A 113 3.42 9.19 10.00
CA ASP A 113 4.37 10.10 10.64
C ASP A 113 4.97 9.46 11.92
N HIS A 114 4.15 8.77 12.73
CA HIS A 114 4.61 8.04 13.93
C HIS A 114 5.67 6.97 13.61
N TYR A 115 5.51 6.27 12.50
CA TYR A 115 6.48 5.27 12.05
C TYR A 115 7.64 5.83 11.23
N GLY A 116 7.60 7.12 10.84
CA GLY A 116 8.51 7.68 9.84
C GLY A 116 8.31 7.06 8.45
N ALA A 117 7.12 6.51 8.22
CA ALA A 117 6.74 5.85 6.98
C ALA A 117 6.10 6.84 5.99
N GLN A 118 6.07 6.48 4.71
CA GLN A 118 5.29 7.22 3.72
C GLN A 118 3.86 6.70 3.67
N LEU A 119 2.88 7.59 3.66
CA LEU A 119 1.49 7.21 3.39
C LEU A 119 1.29 7.06 1.87
N ARG A 120 0.72 5.94 1.47
CA ARG A 120 0.28 5.70 0.11
C ARG A 120 -1.20 5.40 0.12
N ILE A 121 -2.00 6.20 -0.58
CA ILE A 121 -3.43 5.94 -0.74
C ILE A 121 -3.76 5.58 -2.19
N THR A 122 -4.68 4.66 -2.36
CA THR A 122 -5.18 4.22 -3.67
C THR A 122 -6.69 4.10 -3.64
N ARG A 123 -7.30 4.19 -4.82
CA ARG A 123 -8.74 3.96 -4.95
C ARG A 123 -9.06 2.46 -4.95
N LEU A 124 -10.25 2.11 -4.48
CA LEU A 124 -10.84 0.80 -4.74
C LEU A 124 -10.96 0.58 -6.26
N ARG A 125 -10.66 -0.62 -6.71
CA ARG A 125 -10.81 -1.02 -8.12
C ARG A 125 -11.78 -2.20 -8.21
N PRO A 126 -12.66 -2.25 -9.22
CA PRO A 126 -13.59 -3.37 -9.42
C PRO A 126 -12.85 -4.57 -10.04
N ALA A 127 -11.87 -5.11 -9.32
CA ALA A 127 -11.08 -6.26 -9.74
C ALA A 127 -10.87 -7.21 -8.57
N GLY A 128 -10.87 -8.52 -8.82
CA GLY A 128 -10.81 -9.53 -7.76
C GLY A 128 -11.95 -9.32 -6.74
N ARG A 129 -11.65 -9.48 -5.45
CA ARG A 129 -12.61 -9.25 -4.36
C ARG A 129 -13.20 -7.84 -4.33
N GLY A 130 -12.50 -6.86 -4.88
CA GLY A 130 -13.01 -5.50 -4.99
C GLY A 130 -14.21 -5.36 -5.93
N ALA A 131 -14.41 -6.29 -6.87
CA ALA A 131 -15.60 -6.31 -7.72
C ALA A 131 -16.84 -6.74 -6.91
N ASP A 132 -16.68 -7.74 -6.04
CA ASP A 132 -17.76 -8.29 -5.22
C ASP A 132 -18.28 -7.28 -4.18
N THR A 133 -17.36 -6.47 -3.63
CA THR A 133 -17.64 -5.48 -2.58
C THR A 133 -17.78 -4.06 -3.11
N TRP A 134 -17.77 -3.86 -4.42
CA TRP A 134 -17.78 -2.53 -5.04
C TRP A 134 -18.91 -1.63 -4.55
N ASN A 135 -20.14 -2.14 -4.59
CA ASN A 135 -21.32 -1.36 -4.21
C ASN A 135 -21.35 -0.98 -2.73
N GLU A 136 -20.70 -1.77 -1.90
CA GLU A 136 -20.62 -1.54 -0.46
C GLU A 136 -19.48 -0.57 -0.11
N LEU A 137 -18.30 -0.74 -0.70
CA LEU A 137 -17.07 -0.07 -0.29
C LEU A 137 -16.72 1.17 -1.13
N HIS A 138 -17.23 1.29 -2.37
CA HIS A 138 -16.84 2.40 -3.24
C HIS A 138 -17.34 3.74 -2.69
N PRO A 139 -16.48 4.77 -2.58
CA PRO A 139 -16.87 6.08 -2.09
C PRO A 139 -17.94 6.74 -2.97
N THR A 140 -18.96 7.33 -2.34
CA THR A 140 -19.94 8.16 -3.03
C THR A 140 -19.29 9.42 -3.64
N ASN A 141 -20.00 10.13 -4.53
CA ASN A 141 -19.47 11.38 -5.10
C ASN A 141 -19.14 12.42 -4.02
N ALA A 142 -19.91 12.49 -2.94
CA ALA A 142 -19.63 13.39 -1.82
C ALA A 142 -18.32 13.01 -1.12
N LEU A 143 -18.10 11.71 -0.86
CA LEU A 143 -16.86 11.21 -0.26
C LEU A 143 -15.67 11.35 -1.22
N GLN A 144 -15.86 11.19 -2.53
CA GLN A 144 -14.82 11.47 -3.52
C GLN A 144 -14.41 12.95 -3.51
N ARG A 145 -15.37 13.86 -3.29
CA ARG A 145 -15.06 15.28 -3.10
C ARG A 145 -14.25 15.50 -1.83
N GLN A 146 -14.58 14.86 -0.73
CA GLN A 146 -13.81 14.92 0.51
C GLN A 146 -12.37 14.41 0.30
N ILE A 147 -12.18 13.29 -0.40
CA ILE A 147 -10.85 12.78 -0.77
C ILE A 147 -10.08 13.81 -1.60
N TYR A 148 -10.74 14.43 -2.57
CA TYR A 148 -10.14 15.46 -3.41
C TYR A 148 -9.66 16.67 -2.59
N ASP A 149 -10.53 17.22 -1.73
CA ASP A 149 -10.21 18.38 -0.90
C ASP A 149 -9.06 18.06 0.08
N TRP A 150 -9.05 16.85 0.65
CA TRP A 150 -7.96 16.38 1.49
C TRP A 150 -6.63 16.23 0.72
N LEU A 151 -6.69 15.69 -0.50
CA LEU A 151 -5.51 15.56 -1.36
C LEU A 151 -4.94 16.90 -1.83
N LEU A 152 -5.77 17.90 -2.05
CA LEU A 152 -5.28 19.26 -2.33
C LEU A 152 -4.46 19.81 -1.17
N ALA A 153 -4.87 19.53 0.07
CA ALA A 153 -4.19 20.01 1.27
C ALA A 153 -2.91 19.23 1.63
N HIS A 154 -2.86 17.92 1.32
CA HIS A 154 -1.82 17.01 1.84
C HIS A 154 -1.06 16.24 0.75
N GLY A 155 -1.48 16.31 -0.50
CA GLY A 155 -1.03 15.41 -1.57
C GLY A 155 0.45 15.49 -1.93
N GLU A 156 1.14 16.58 -1.60
CA GLU A 156 2.61 16.67 -1.77
C GLU A 156 3.39 15.65 -0.92
N ASN A 157 2.80 15.26 0.22
CA ASN A 157 3.40 14.33 1.19
C ASN A 157 2.77 12.93 1.16
N VAL A 158 1.90 12.68 0.18
CA VAL A 158 1.16 11.42 0.06
C VAL A 158 1.34 10.82 -1.32
N LEU A 159 1.63 9.53 -1.38
CA LEU A 159 1.78 8.83 -2.66
C LEU A 159 0.41 8.35 -3.17
N THR A 160 0.03 8.80 -4.35
CA THR A 160 -1.25 8.42 -4.98
C THR A 160 -1.07 7.67 -6.30
N GLY A 161 0.01 7.93 -7.01
CA GLY A 161 0.23 7.41 -8.36
C GLY A 161 -0.86 7.90 -9.32
N ASP A 162 -1.38 6.98 -10.15
CA ASP A 162 -2.46 7.25 -11.11
C ASP A 162 -3.88 7.08 -10.50
N SER A 163 -3.97 6.79 -9.21
CA SER A 163 -5.24 6.31 -8.61
C SER A 163 -6.36 7.33 -8.64
N PHE A 164 -6.03 8.62 -8.51
CA PHE A 164 -7.03 9.68 -8.30
C PHE A 164 -7.07 10.75 -9.40
N PHE A 165 -6.46 10.52 -10.57
CA PHE A 165 -6.45 11.51 -11.64
C PHE A 165 -7.85 11.97 -12.08
N HIS A 166 -8.87 11.11 -11.94
CA HIS A 166 -10.26 11.42 -12.28
C HIS A 166 -10.87 12.49 -11.36
N LEU A 167 -10.32 12.66 -10.16
CA LEU A 167 -10.80 13.69 -9.22
C LEU A 167 -10.42 15.11 -9.65
N ASN A 168 -9.49 15.28 -10.59
CA ASN A 168 -9.19 16.57 -11.19
C ASN A 168 -10.41 17.21 -11.87
N ALA A 169 -11.45 16.41 -12.17
CA ALA A 169 -12.73 16.92 -12.63
C ALA A 169 -13.48 17.80 -11.61
N PHE A 170 -13.08 17.76 -10.34
CA PHE A 170 -13.65 18.63 -9.31
C PHE A 170 -13.07 20.04 -9.29
N GLY A 171 -11.95 20.30 -9.97
CA GLY A 171 -11.36 21.65 -10.03
C GLY A 171 -9.88 21.62 -10.38
N GLU A 172 -9.03 22.01 -9.45
CA GLU A 172 -7.58 22.06 -9.65
C GLU A 172 -6.95 20.68 -9.81
N SER A 173 -5.80 20.64 -10.49
CA SER A 173 -5.03 19.39 -10.61
C SER A 173 -4.44 18.98 -9.27
N LEU A 174 -4.67 17.74 -8.88
CA LEU A 174 -4.08 17.17 -7.66
C LEU A 174 -2.56 17.08 -7.77
N PRO A 175 -1.82 17.39 -6.70
CA PRO A 175 -0.37 17.20 -6.65
C PRO A 175 0.01 15.72 -6.63
N GLY A 176 1.22 15.39 -7.06
CA GLY A 176 1.79 14.05 -6.92
C GLY A 176 1.19 12.97 -7.81
N LEU A 177 0.29 13.29 -8.73
CA LEU A 177 -0.27 12.33 -9.68
C LEU A 177 0.76 11.97 -10.76
N ASN A 178 0.98 10.68 -10.95
CA ASN A 178 1.80 10.17 -12.04
C ASN A 178 0.96 9.40 -13.04
N LEU A 179 1.28 9.52 -14.31
CA LEU A 179 0.64 8.74 -15.36
C LEU A 179 1.02 7.27 -15.25
N CYS A 180 0.10 6.39 -15.65
CA CYS A 180 0.35 4.96 -15.72
C CYS A 180 1.46 4.66 -16.74
N GLY A 181 2.47 3.89 -16.34
CA GLY A 181 3.59 3.48 -17.19
C GLY A 181 3.33 2.21 -18.00
N ALA A 182 2.14 1.60 -17.93
CA ALA A 182 1.83 0.36 -18.63
C ALA A 182 2.03 0.49 -20.15
N GLY A 183 2.70 -0.50 -20.72
CA GLY A 183 3.05 -0.53 -22.15
C GLY A 183 4.14 0.46 -22.58
N ARG A 184 4.74 1.22 -21.66
CA ARG A 184 5.82 2.18 -21.93
C ARG A 184 7.08 1.90 -21.10
N VAL A 185 6.94 1.81 -19.80
CA VAL A 185 8.04 1.62 -18.85
C VAL A 185 7.74 0.52 -17.83
N VAL A 186 6.57 -0.10 -17.91
CA VAL A 186 6.12 -1.18 -17.02
C VAL A 186 5.56 -2.31 -17.87
N CYS A 187 6.03 -3.52 -17.62
CA CYS A 187 5.41 -4.77 -18.07
C CYS A 187 5.03 -5.63 -16.86
N LEU A 188 4.08 -6.50 -17.05
CA LEU A 188 3.71 -7.53 -16.09
C LEU A 188 4.32 -8.85 -16.57
N ILE A 189 4.93 -9.59 -15.66
CA ILE A 189 5.31 -10.98 -15.86
C ILE A 189 4.45 -11.80 -14.92
N ASP A 190 3.69 -12.73 -15.45
CA ASP A 190 2.80 -13.57 -14.65
C ASP A 190 3.57 -14.69 -13.91
N PRO A 191 2.92 -15.48 -13.04
CA PRO A 191 3.60 -16.54 -12.28
C PRO A 191 4.17 -17.67 -13.12
N ILE A 192 3.78 -17.81 -14.39
CA ILE A 192 4.29 -18.82 -15.33
C ILE A 192 5.30 -18.26 -16.34
N GLY A 193 5.57 -16.94 -16.29
CA GLY A 193 6.60 -16.26 -17.07
C GLY A 193 6.10 -15.57 -18.33
N ASP A 194 4.80 -15.51 -18.57
CA ASP A 194 4.23 -14.77 -19.70
C ASP A 194 4.24 -13.26 -19.45
N VAL A 195 4.40 -12.45 -20.54
CA VAL A 195 4.49 -10.99 -20.50
C VAL A 195 3.29 -10.33 -21.17
#